data_26da83c696c24072489876a399a13671
#
_entry.id   26da83c696c24072489876a399a13671
#
_cell.length_a   1.000
_cell.length_b   1.000
_cell.length_c   1.000
_cell.angle_alpha   90.00
_cell.angle_beta   90.00
_cell.angle_gamma   90.00
#
_symmetry.space_group_name_H-M   'P 1'
#
loop_
_entity.id
_entity.type
_entity.pdbx_description
1 polymer ?
#
loop_
_entity_poly.entity_id
_entity_poly.type
_entity_poly.pdbx_seq_one_letter_code
_entity_poly.pdbx_strand_id
1 'polypeptide(L)'
;MAITIKVNGVDRTVDVDGDTPLLWVLRDVLGMTGTKFGCGMALCGACTVHIDGVASRSCVTPIDSVGASKITTIEAIAATTAGARIQKAWLDHEVVQCGYCQSGQIMSASALLASNPHPTDSDIDDAMSGNICRCGTYVRIREAIKLAAQTSGQGG
;
A
#
# COMPACT_ATOMS: atom_id res chain seq x y z
N MET A 1 19.77 -13.47 -12.54
CA MET A 1 19.67 -12.67 -13.76
C MET A 1 19.41 -11.22 -13.36
N ALA A 2 20.09 -10.26 -13.97
CA ALA A 2 19.94 -8.85 -13.60
C ALA A 2 18.60 -8.32 -14.13
N ILE A 3 17.72 -7.92 -13.23
CA ILE A 3 16.41 -7.34 -13.55
C ILE A 3 16.39 -5.90 -13.01
N THR A 4 15.96 -4.96 -13.84
CA THR A 4 15.83 -3.56 -13.41
C THR A 4 14.36 -3.23 -13.24
N ILE A 5 14.01 -2.74 -12.05
CA ILE A 5 12.66 -2.29 -11.70
C ILE A 5 12.70 -0.83 -11.22
N LYS A 6 11.60 -0.11 -11.38
CA LYS A 6 11.47 1.26 -10.89
C LYS A 6 10.72 1.27 -9.57
N VAL A 7 11.42 1.59 -8.48
CA VAL A 7 10.85 1.64 -7.12
C VAL A 7 10.97 3.06 -6.57
N ASN A 8 9.85 3.67 -6.23
CA ASN A 8 9.77 5.02 -5.65
C ASN A 8 10.53 6.05 -6.49
N GLY A 9 10.39 5.97 -7.82
CA GLY A 9 11.02 6.88 -8.76
C GLY A 9 12.50 6.60 -9.08
N VAL A 10 13.09 5.56 -8.51
CA VAL A 10 14.51 5.19 -8.69
C VAL A 10 14.61 3.82 -9.37
N ASP A 11 15.45 3.74 -10.40
CA ASP A 11 15.75 2.47 -11.05
C ASP A 11 16.66 1.62 -10.14
N ARG A 12 16.25 0.39 -9.87
CA ARG A 12 16.96 -0.57 -9.02
C ARG A 12 17.26 -1.82 -9.83
N THR A 13 18.54 -2.15 -9.98
CA THR A 13 18.96 -3.40 -10.61
C THR A 13 19.26 -4.43 -9.54
N VAL A 14 18.61 -5.59 -9.64
CA VAL A 14 18.73 -6.69 -8.68
C VAL A 14 19.10 -7.96 -9.43
N ASP A 15 19.86 -8.84 -8.78
CA ASP A 15 20.26 -10.14 -9.35
C ASP A 15 19.50 -11.23 -8.59
N VAL A 16 18.37 -11.61 -9.14
CA VAL A 16 17.45 -12.61 -8.58
C VAL A 16 16.78 -13.39 -9.72
N ASP A 17 16.18 -14.52 -9.38
CA ASP A 17 15.36 -15.27 -10.34
C ASP A 17 14.05 -14.49 -10.63
N GLY A 18 13.56 -14.59 -11.87
CA GLY A 18 12.39 -13.84 -12.34
C GLY A 18 11.10 -14.16 -11.61
N ASP A 19 10.98 -15.36 -11.06
CA ASP A 19 9.82 -15.81 -10.27
C ASP A 19 9.88 -15.36 -8.79
N THR A 20 10.98 -14.72 -8.38
CA THR A 20 11.10 -14.19 -7.02
C THR A 20 9.96 -13.20 -6.73
N PRO A 21 9.17 -13.39 -5.65
CA PRO A 21 8.11 -12.45 -5.31
C PRO A 21 8.66 -11.06 -5.01
N LEU A 22 8.00 -10.04 -5.54
CA LEU A 22 8.38 -8.64 -5.35
C LEU A 22 8.55 -8.28 -3.87
N LEU A 23 7.74 -8.85 -2.98
CA LEU A 23 7.85 -8.64 -1.54
C LEU A 23 9.27 -8.92 -1.02
N TRP A 24 9.85 -10.04 -1.40
CA TRP A 24 11.19 -10.44 -0.94
C TRP A 24 12.29 -9.61 -1.59
N VAL A 25 12.10 -9.20 -2.84
CA VAL A 25 13.01 -8.26 -3.49
C VAL A 25 13.04 -6.93 -2.72
N LEU A 26 11.88 -6.40 -2.33
CA LEU A 26 11.81 -5.17 -1.54
C LEU A 26 12.48 -5.33 -0.17
N ARG A 27 12.12 -6.38 0.57
CA ARG A 27 12.56 -6.56 1.95
C ARG A 27 14.00 -7.05 2.08
N ASP A 28 14.36 -8.11 1.33
CA ASP A 28 15.61 -8.83 1.56
C ASP A 28 16.76 -8.32 0.67
N VAL A 29 16.45 -7.89 -0.55
CA VAL A 29 17.47 -7.41 -1.50
C VAL A 29 17.65 -5.90 -1.38
N LEU A 30 16.56 -5.14 -1.36
CA LEU A 30 16.61 -3.66 -1.30
C LEU A 30 16.57 -3.11 0.13
N GLY A 31 16.33 -3.94 1.15
CA GLY A 31 16.27 -3.51 2.55
C GLY A 31 15.07 -2.62 2.89
N MET A 32 14.04 -2.60 2.05
CA MET A 32 12.83 -1.78 2.22
C MET A 32 11.80 -2.58 3.03
N THR A 33 11.86 -2.48 4.33
CA THR A 33 11.12 -3.32 5.27
C THR A 33 9.73 -2.81 5.66
N GLY A 34 9.30 -1.68 5.14
CA GLY A 34 7.96 -1.12 5.40
C GLY A 34 6.82 -1.98 4.88
N THR A 35 7.00 -2.64 3.75
CA THR A 35 6.07 -3.63 3.22
C THR A 35 6.22 -4.95 4.00
N LYS A 36 5.10 -5.52 4.47
CA LYS A 36 5.11 -6.64 5.43
C LYS A 36 4.65 -7.96 4.81
N PHE A 37 5.18 -9.06 5.33
CA PHE A 37 4.70 -10.41 5.03
C PHE A 37 3.64 -10.84 6.06
N GLY A 38 2.55 -11.46 5.58
CA GLY A 38 1.54 -12.08 6.44
C GLY A 38 1.21 -13.48 5.96
N CYS A 39 0.36 -13.63 4.93
CA CYS A 39 -0.11 -14.93 4.46
C CYS A 39 0.71 -15.55 3.32
N GLY A 40 1.37 -14.76 2.49
CA GLY A 40 2.09 -15.24 1.30
C GLY A 40 1.20 -15.71 0.15
N MET A 41 -0.12 -15.49 0.23
CA MET A 41 -1.12 -15.98 -0.72
C MET A 41 -2.18 -14.93 -1.09
N ALA A 42 -1.84 -13.66 -0.99
CA ALA A 42 -2.65 -12.50 -1.38
C ALA A 42 -3.95 -12.30 -0.57
N LEU A 43 -4.11 -12.92 0.60
CA LEU A 43 -5.34 -12.87 1.39
C LEU A 43 -5.35 -11.78 2.46
N CYS A 44 -4.20 -11.48 3.09
CA CYS A 44 -4.17 -10.59 4.26
C CYS A 44 -3.95 -9.11 3.94
N GLY A 45 -3.38 -8.78 2.80
CA GLY A 45 -3.12 -7.40 2.38
C GLY A 45 -1.92 -6.71 3.02
N ALA A 46 -1.18 -7.36 3.93
CA ALA A 46 -0.02 -6.76 4.60
C ALA A 46 1.10 -6.35 3.62
N CYS A 47 1.21 -7.04 2.49
CA CYS A 47 2.22 -6.82 1.46
C CYS A 47 1.80 -5.83 0.35
N THR A 48 0.72 -5.10 0.51
CA THR A 48 0.20 -4.20 -0.53
C THR A 48 1.21 -3.11 -0.89
N VAL A 49 1.46 -3.00 -2.19
CA VAL A 49 2.20 -1.91 -2.83
C VAL A 49 1.34 -1.35 -3.96
N HIS A 50 1.73 -0.21 -4.55
CA HIS A 50 1.12 0.23 -5.81
C HIS A 50 2.01 -0.19 -6.98
N ILE A 51 1.39 -0.76 -8.02
CA ILE A 51 1.99 -0.97 -9.33
C ILE A 51 1.20 -0.11 -10.32
N ASP A 52 1.84 0.92 -10.85
CA ASP A 52 1.20 1.96 -11.68
C ASP A 52 -0.06 2.57 -11.01
N GLY A 53 0.01 2.82 -9.71
CA GLY A 53 -1.08 3.39 -8.91
C GLY A 53 -2.15 2.39 -8.45
N VAL A 54 -2.07 1.14 -8.87
CA VAL A 54 -3.03 0.09 -8.50
C VAL A 54 -2.53 -0.70 -7.30
N ALA A 55 -3.37 -0.84 -6.27
CA ALA A 55 -3.05 -1.66 -5.10
C ALA A 55 -2.86 -3.13 -5.52
N SER A 56 -1.68 -3.67 -5.22
CA SER A 56 -1.26 -5.00 -5.65
C SER A 56 -0.60 -5.76 -4.51
N ARG A 57 -0.77 -7.08 -4.49
CA ARG A 57 -0.19 -7.97 -3.47
C ARG A 57 1.21 -8.42 -3.88
N SER A 58 2.24 -7.83 -3.31
CA SER A 58 3.64 -8.10 -3.68
C SER A 58 4.11 -9.52 -3.34
N CYS A 59 3.44 -10.21 -2.41
CA CYS A 59 3.82 -11.58 -2.04
C CYS A 59 3.56 -12.63 -3.13
N VAL A 60 2.70 -12.34 -4.09
CA VAL A 60 2.36 -13.24 -5.21
C VAL A 60 2.70 -12.64 -6.59
N THR A 61 3.39 -11.51 -6.62
CA THR A 61 3.78 -10.84 -7.86
C THR A 61 5.22 -11.19 -8.18
N PRO A 62 5.50 -12.03 -9.21
CA PRO A 62 6.87 -12.30 -9.64
C PRO A 62 7.54 -11.03 -10.16
N ILE A 63 8.84 -10.87 -9.89
CA ILE A 63 9.55 -9.64 -10.29
C ILE A 63 9.59 -9.46 -11.80
N ASP A 64 9.66 -10.54 -12.57
CA ASP A 64 9.68 -10.47 -14.04
C ASP A 64 8.37 -9.97 -14.64
N SER A 65 7.24 -10.13 -13.91
CA SER A 65 5.93 -9.62 -14.34
C SER A 65 5.77 -8.11 -14.18
N VAL A 66 6.65 -7.47 -13.42
CA VAL A 66 6.57 -6.02 -13.15
C VAL A 66 6.98 -5.20 -14.36
N GLY A 67 8.01 -5.63 -15.10
CA GLY A 67 8.48 -4.95 -16.30
C GLY A 67 8.88 -3.49 -16.03
N ALA A 68 8.37 -2.59 -16.87
CA ALA A 68 8.62 -1.15 -16.78
C ALA A 68 7.66 -0.40 -15.83
N SER A 69 6.79 -1.10 -15.13
CA SER A 69 5.80 -0.49 -14.23
C SER A 69 6.46 0.22 -13.06
N LYS A 70 5.78 1.28 -12.59
CA LYS A 70 6.24 2.08 -11.44
C LYS A 70 5.73 1.46 -10.15
N ILE A 71 6.63 1.05 -9.29
CA ILE A 71 6.32 0.52 -7.96
C ILE A 71 6.39 1.67 -6.96
N THR A 72 5.33 1.85 -6.17
CA THR A 72 5.32 2.76 -5.02
C THR A 72 5.08 1.94 -3.76
N THR A 73 5.94 2.13 -2.77
CA THR A 73 5.84 1.46 -1.47
C THR A 73 5.44 2.44 -0.37
N ILE A 74 5.18 1.92 0.83
CA ILE A 74 4.82 2.74 1.99
C ILE A 74 5.89 3.81 2.32
N GLU A 75 7.17 3.55 2.02
CA GLU A 75 8.27 4.47 2.26
C GLU A 75 8.13 5.79 1.47
N ALA A 76 7.39 5.77 0.35
CA ALA A 76 7.24 6.95 -0.51
C ALA A 76 5.79 7.42 -0.70
N ILE A 77 4.81 6.75 -0.09
CA ILE A 77 3.40 7.06 -0.32
C ILE A 77 3.02 8.49 0.12
N ALA A 78 3.73 9.04 1.10
CA ALA A 78 3.51 10.41 1.58
C ALA A 78 3.82 11.48 0.53
N ALA A 79 4.57 11.16 -0.53
CA ALA A 79 4.82 12.06 -1.65
C ALA A 79 3.60 12.21 -2.57
N THR A 80 2.62 11.33 -2.47
CA THR A 80 1.35 11.44 -3.21
C THR A 80 0.31 12.21 -2.39
N THR A 81 -0.58 12.94 -3.08
CA THR A 81 -1.62 13.72 -2.41
C THR A 81 -2.55 12.82 -1.58
N ALA A 82 -3.01 11.70 -2.15
CA ALA A 82 -3.86 10.76 -1.44
C ALA A 82 -3.14 10.12 -0.26
N GLY A 83 -1.89 9.68 -0.43
CA GLY A 83 -1.09 9.06 0.62
C GLY A 83 -0.83 10.00 1.79
N ALA A 84 -0.48 11.26 1.52
CA ALA A 84 -0.27 12.26 2.56
C ALA A 84 -1.54 12.51 3.39
N ARG A 85 -2.71 12.60 2.75
CA ARG A 85 -4.00 12.77 3.44
C ARG A 85 -4.35 11.55 4.29
N ILE A 86 -4.17 10.36 3.75
CA ILE A 86 -4.43 9.10 4.47
C ILE A 86 -3.52 9.01 5.69
N GLN A 87 -2.21 9.23 5.54
CA GLN A 87 -1.30 9.16 6.69
C GLN A 87 -1.62 10.19 7.76
N LYS A 88 -1.97 11.42 7.36
CA LYS A 88 -2.41 12.44 8.32
C LYS A 88 -3.67 12.00 9.08
N ALA A 89 -4.68 11.49 8.37
CA ALA A 89 -5.91 11.00 8.99
C ALA A 89 -5.66 9.81 9.94
N TRP A 90 -4.73 8.92 9.58
CA TRP A 90 -4.31 7.82 10.46
C TRP A 90 -3.74 8.31 11.79
N LEU A 91 -2.93 9.36 11.75
CA LEU A 91 -2.36 9.97 12.96
C LEU A 91 -3.43 10.70 13.75
N ASP A 92 -4.23 11.56 13.11
CA ASP A 92 -5.25 12.37 13.74
C ASP A 92 -6.32 11.49 14.43
N HIS A 93 -6.62 10.33 13.85
CA HIS A 93 -7.64 9.40 14.34
C HIS A 93 -7.08 8.26 15.20
N GLU A 94 -5.78 8.26 15.46
CA GLU A 94 -5.08 7.27 16.30
C GLU A 94 -5.44 5.83 15.93
N VAL A 95 -5.36 5.49 14.63
CA VAL A 95 -5.80 4.19 14.10
C VAL A 95 -4.97 3.04 14.62
N VAL A 96 -3.66 3.22 14.73
CA VAL A 96 -2.68 2.15 14.93
C VAL A 96 -2.77 1.51 16.33
N GLN A 97 -2.72 0.17 16.39
CA GLN A 97 -2.43 -0.59 17.60
C GLN A 97 -1.06 -1.27 17.47
N CYS A 98 -0.97 -2.55 17.04
CA CYS A 98 0.35 -3.18 16.87
C CYS A 98 1.15 -2.61 15.69
N GLY A 99 0.49 -2.05 14.69
CA GLY A 99 1.10 -1.42 13.52
C GLY A 99 1.46 -2.36 12.37
N TYR A 100 1.39 -3.67 12.56
CA TYR A 100 1.91 -4.62 11.56
C TYR A 100 1.16 -4.57 10.22
N CYS A 101 -0.17 -4.47 10.23
CA CYS A 101 -0.99 -4.42 9.01
C CYS A 101 -1.11 -3.02 8.42
N GLN A 102 -0.64 -1.99 9.10
CA GLN A 102 -1.01 -0.61 8.78
C GLN A 102 -0.38 -0.10 7.49
N SER A 103 0.83 -0.52 7.15
CA SER A 103 1.42 -0.18 5.84
C SER A 103 0.54 -0.66 4.68
N GLY A 104 0.08 -1.90 4.73
CA GLY A 104 -0.84 -2.44 3.72
C GLY A 104 -2.21 -1.75 3.72
N GLN A 105 -2.76 -1.45 4.91
CA GLN A 105 -4.02 -0.70 5.04
C GLN A 105 -3.91 0.69 4.41
N ILE A 106 -2.85 1.42 4.70
CA ILE A 106 -2.59 2.76 4.15
C ILE A 106 -2.42 2.71 2.63
N MET A 107 -1.71 1.72 2.10
CA MET A 107 -1.53 1.57 0.66
C MET A 107 -2.85 1.31 -0.06
N SER A 108 -3.69 0.42 0.46
CA SER A 108 -5.02 0.15 -0.11
C SER A 108 -5.94 1.38 -0.02
N ALA A 109 -5.98 2.05 1.12
CA ALA A 109 -6.77 3.26 1.32
C ALA A 109 -6.31 4.40 0.41
N SER A 110 -5.00 4.56 0.20
CA SER A 110 -4.44 5.60 -0.68
C SER A 110 -4.83 5.37 -2.14
N ALA A 111 -4.82 4.12 -2.59
CA ALA A 111 -5.27 3.76 -3.94
C ALA A 111 -6.78 4.05 -4.13
N LEU A 112 -7.59 3.72 -3.14
CA LEU A 112 -9.01 4.04 -3.16
C LEU A 112 -9.24 5.55 -3.29
N LEU A 113 -8.62 6.34 -2.43
CA LEU A 113 -8.83 7.79 -2.39
C LEU A 113 -8.32 8.48 -3.65
N ALA A 114 -7.26 7.97 -4.28
CA ALA A 114 -6.74 8.48 -5.55
C ALA A 114 -7.70 8.24 -6.71
N SER A 115 -8.39 7.09 -6.73
CA SER A 115 -9.35 6.73 -7.79
C SER A 115 -10.77 7.23 -7.52
N ASN A 116 -11.17 7.35 -6.26
CA ASN A 116 -12.48 7.82 -5.80
C ASN A 116 -12.30 8.79 -4.63
N PRO A 117 -12.25 10.12 -4.89
CA PRO A 117 -12.04 11.12 -3.85
C PRO A 117 -13.17 11.24 -2.82
N HIS A 118 -14.36 10.72 -3.13
CA HIS A 118 -15.54 10.77 -2.27
C HIS A 118 -16.18 9.38 -2.11
N PRO A 119 -15.46 8.43 -1.48
CA PRO A 119 -15.95 7.06 -1.37
C PRO A 119 -17.15 6.98 -0.42
N THR A 120 -18.12 6.15 -0.80
CA THR A 120 -19.19 5.74 0.12
C THR A 120 -18.68 4.68 1.11
N ASP A 121 -19.45 4.40 2.15
CA ASP A 121 -19.10 3.34 3.09
C ASP A 121 -18.94 1.97 2.38
N SER A 122 -19.78 1.69 1.39
CA SER A 122 -19.65 0.49 0.56
C SER A 122 -18.36 0.45 -0.25
N ASP A 123 -17.97 1.58 -0.86
CA ASP A 123 -16.70 1.67 -1.60
C ASP A 123 -15.50 1.40 -0.69
N ILE A 124 -15.55 1.91 0.54
CA ILE A 124 -14.50 1.69 1.55
C ILE A 124 -14.47 0.22 1.95
N ASP A 125 -15.60 -0.38 2.25
CA ASP A 125 -15.69 -1.78 2.65
C ASP A 125 -15.17 -2.70 1.55
N ASP A 126 -15.55 -2.45 0.30
CA ASP A 126 -15.09 -3.23 -0.85
C ASP A 126 -13.57 -3.10 -1.06
N ALA A 127 -13.05 -1.88 -1.02
CA ALA A 127 -11.62 -1.63 -1.24
C ALA A 127 -10.75 -2.20 -0.12
N MET A 128 -11.25 -2.21 1.13
CA MET A 128 -10.48 -2.60 2.31
C MET A 128 -10.72 -4.05 2.75
N SER A 129 -11.67 -4.77 2.14
CA SER A 129 -12.05 -6.13 2.53
C SER A 129 -10.90 -7.15 2.46
N GLY A 130 -9.91 -6.92 1.61
CA GLY A 130 -8.71 -7.75 1.49
C GLY A 130 -7.58 -7.40 2.47
N ASN A 131 -7.79 -6.46 3.39
CA ASN A 131 -6.80 -6.02 4.37
C ASN A 131 -7.23 -6.43 5.78
N ILE A 132 -6.52 -7.40 6.35
CA ILE A 132 -6.86 -7.98 7.66
C ILE A 132 -6.08 -7.28 8.77
N CYS A 133 -6.78 -6.96 9.87
CA CYS A 133 -6.19 -6.41 11.09
C CYS A 133 -6.51 -7.31 12.29
N ARG A 134 -5.48 -7.93 12.87
CA ARG A 134 -5.65 -8.80 14.05
C ARG A 134 -6.11 -8.03 15.29
N CYS A 135 -5.75 -6.76 15.39
CA CYS A 135 -6.16 -5.86 16.49
C CYS A 135 -7.59 -5.33 16.30
N GLY A 136 -8.20 -5.53 15.13
CA GLY A 136 -9.59 -5.14 14.87
C GLY A 136 -9.78 -3.63 14.70
N THR A 137 -8.82 -2.91 14.12
CA THR A 137 -8.88 -1.44 13.94
C THR A 137 -9.82 -0.99 12.81
N TYR A 138 -10.68 -1.85 12.30
CA TYR A 138 -11.50 -1.60 11.10
C TYR A 138 -12.40 -0.36 11.18
N VAL A 139 -13.02 -0.12 12.33
CA VAL A 139 -13.89 1.07 12.53
C VAL A 139 -13.06 2.35 12.41
N ARG A 140 -11.91 2.40 13.05
CA ARG A 140 -11.00 3.55 12.98
C ARG A 140 -10.44 3.75 11.58
N ILE A 141 -10.12 2.67 10.85
CA ILE A 141 -9.67 2.72 9.46
C ILE A 141 -10.74 3.38 8.59
N ARG A 142 -11.99 2.94 8.69
CA ARG A 142 -13.11 3.54 7.93
C ARG A 142 -13.26 5.03 8.24
N GLU A 143 -13.27 5.39 9.51
CA GLU A 143 -13.39 6.78 9.95
C GLU A 143 -12.22 7.64 9.43
N ALA A 144 -11.00 7.13 9.48
CA ALA A 144 -9.83 7.83 8.97
C ALA A 144 -9.91 8.05 7.45
N ILE A 145 -10.37 7.08 6.68
CA ILE A 145 -10.57 7.23 5.23
C ILE A 145 -11.62 8.30 4.95
N LYS A 146 -12.73 8.30 5.68
CA LYS A 146 -13.78 9.34 5.56
C LYS A 146 -13.25 10.73 5.91
N LEU A 147 -12.45 10.84 6.95
CA LEU A 147 -11.80 12.10 7.34
C LEU A 147 -10.85 12.59 6.22
N ALA A 148 -10.02 11.71 5.68
CA ALA A 148 -9.12 12.05 4.58
C ALA A 148 -9.87 12.50 3.32
N ALA A 149 -11.02 11.90 3.02
CA ALA A 149 -11.88 12.28 1.89
C ALA A 149 -12.48 13.70 2.07
N GLN A 150 -12.87 14.05 3.29
CA GLN A 150 -13.46 15.37 3.58
C GLN A 150 -12.45 16.52 3.40
N THR A 151 -11.18 16.30 3.70
CA THR A 151 -10.13 17.34 3.55
C THR A 151 -9.82 17.65 2.07
N SER A 152 -10.33 16.88 1.11
CA SER A 152 -10.17 17.17 -0.32
C SER A 152 -11.00 18.38 -0.80
N GLY A 153 -12.00 18.83 -0.02
CA GLY A 153 -12.86 19.96 -0.36
C GLY A 153 -12.37 21.32 0.17
N GLN A 154 -11.28 21.38 0.93
CA GLN A 154 -10.79 22.62 1.58
C GLN A 154 -9.52 23.21 0.95
N GLY A 155 -9.11 22.74 -0.20
CA GLY A 155 -7.98 23.26 -0.95
C GLY A 155 -8.44 23.90 -2.25
N GLY A 156 -9.07 25.07 -2.15
CA GLY A 156 -9.32 25.96 -3.27
C GLY A 156 -8.39 27.13 -3.19
#